data_eec942ae7b349d34e51b10e31a7cf25c
#
_entry.id   eec942ae7b349d34e51b10e31a7cf25c
#
_cell.length_a   1.000
_cell.length_b   1.000
_cell.length_c   1.000
_cell.angle_alpha   90.00
_cell.angle_beta   90.00
_cell.angle_gamma   90.00
#
_symmetry.space_group_name_H-M   'P 1'
#
loop_
_entity.id
_entity.type
_entity.pdbx_description
1 polymer ?
#
loop_
_entity_poly.entity_id
_entity_poly.type
_entity_poly.pdbx_seq_one_letter_code
_entity_poly.pdbx_strand_id
1 'polypeptide(L)'
;MRRKDREIKTPEKIEEIINHCKTIRIGMLEDQAVHIVPVNFGYKREGDKFAFYIHSAKKGHKVDVWEKNPRIAFEMAHEIGLNPGPKGCDYGYFYQSVIGQGEIVLLKEPIQKEKALNQIMLHQTGRFFEFTEKNLETVNVYEIAVTD
;
A
#
# COMPACT_ATOMS: atom_id res chain seq x y z
N MET A 1 -1.58 -11.33 15.78
CA MET A 1 -3.02 -11.59 15.51
C MET A 1 -3.63 -12.52 16.53
N ARG A 2 -4.91 -12.32 17.00
CA ARG A 2 -5.58 -13.18 17.99
C ARG A 2 -5.91 -14.58 17.43
N ARG A 3 -6.39 -14.66 16.19
CA ARG A 3 -6.76 -15.91 15.50
C ARG A 3 -5.58 -16.42 14.67
N LYS A 4 -4.63 -17.05 15.34
CA LYS A 4 -3.42 -17.64 14.72
C LYS A 4 -3.72 -18.70 13.66
N ASP A 5 -4.89 -19.37 13.77
CA ASP A 5 -5.40 -20.33 12.78
C ASP A 5 -5.73 -19.73 11.42
N ARG A 6 -5.88 -18.39 11.34
CA ARG A 6 -6.17 -17.63 10.12
C ARG A 6 -4.96 -16.81 9.61
N GLU A 7 -3.84 -16.93 10.28
CA GLU A 7 -2.64 -16.18 9.95
C GLU A 7 -1.99 -16.74 8.67
N ILE A 8 -1.81 -15.86 7.68
CA ILE A 8 -1.12 -16.18 6.44
C ILE A 8 0.34 -15.74 6.60
N LYS A 9 1.28 -16.68 6.46
CA LYS A 9 2.71 -16.45 6.73
C LYS A 9 3.60 -16.56 5.52
N THR A 10 3.14 -17.26 4.48
CA THR A 10 3.97 -17.46 3.29
C THR A 10 3.94 -16.23 2.41
N PRO A 11 5.10 -15.69 2.00
CA PRO A 11 5.19 -14.51 1.17
C PRO A 11 4.39 -14.62 -0.13
N GLU A 12 4.33 -15.82 -0.72
CA GLU A 12 3.56 -16.09 -1.93
C GLU A 12 2.06 -15.84 -1.73
N LYS A 13 1.50 -16.30 -0.62
CA LYS A 13 0.09 -16.07 -0.30
C LYS A 13 -0.21 -14.62 0.06
N ILE A 14 0.74 -13.94 0.71
CA ILE A 14 0.65 -12.50 0.96
C ILE A 14 0.62 -11.75 -0.37
N GLU A 15 1.50 -12.12 -1.30
CA GLU A 15 1.55 -11.53 -2.64
C GLU A 15 0.26 -11.76 -3.44
N GLU A 16 -0.36 -12.94 -3.32
CA GLU A 16 -1.68 -13.21 -3.92
C GLU A 16 -2.74 -12.22 -3.42
N ILE A 17 -2.76 -11.93 -2.11
CA ILE A 17 -3.70 -10.94 -1.54
C ILE A 17 -3.41 -9.54 -2.09
N ILE A 18 -2.14 -9.14 -2.09
CA ILE A 18 -1.70 -7.84 -2.62
C ILE A 18 -2.16 -7.67 -4.07
N ASN A 19 -2.05 -8.70 -4.90
CA ASN A 19 -2.45 -8.67 -6.30
C ASN A 19 -3.95 -8.43 -6.52
N HIS A 20 -4.79 -8.83 -5.57
CA HIS A 20 -6.23 -8.54 -5.61
C HIS A 20 -6.58 -7.13 -5.12
N CYS A 21 -5.65 -6.44 -4.46
CA CYS A 21 -5.88 -5.12 -3.91
C CYS A 21 -5.36 -4.03 -4.88
N LYS A 22 -6.18 -3.02 -5.17
CA LYS A 22 -5.79 -1.88 -6.03
C LYS A 22 -5.60 -0.58 -5.24
N THR A 23 -5.94 -0.61 -3.96
CA THR A 23 -5.86 0.53 -3.06
C THR A 23 -5.21 0.09 -1.75
N ILE A 24 -4.23 0.87 -1.29
CA ILE A 24 -3.66 0.79 0.05
C ILE A 24 -4.20 1.96 0.88
N ARG A 25 -4.60 1.70 2.10
CA ARG A 25 -5.00 2.72 3.08
C ARG A 25 -3.83 2.97 4.01
N ILE A 26 -3.39 4.21 4.07
CA ILE A 26 -2.24 4.63 4.85
C ILE A 26 -2.73 5.43 6.05
N GLY A 27 -2.48 4.91 7.23
CA GLY A 27 -2.68 5.59 8.50
C GLY A 27 -1.44 6.37 8.90
N MET A 28 -1.58 7.64 9.20
CA MET A 28 -0.52 8.54 9.65
C MET A 28 -0.95 9.30 10.88
N LEU A 29 0.02 9.66 11.71
CA LEU A 29 -0.22 10.40 12.96
C LEU A 29 0.30 11.82 12.81
N GLU A 30 -0.58 12.79 13.02
CA GLU A 30 -0.25 14.20 13.17
C GLU A 30 -0.70 14.67 14.54
N ASP A 31 0.26 15.04 15.39
CA ASP A 31 0.03 15.35 16.81
C ASP A 31 -0.68 14.19 17.53
N GLN A 32 -1.95 14.34 17.87
CA GLN A 32 -2.79 13.31 18.49
C GLN A 32 -3.90 12.80 17.58
N ALA A 33 -3.97 13.27 16.33
CA ALA A 33 -4.97 12.87 15.36
C ALA A 33 -4.44 11.81 14.41
N VAL A 34 -5.26 10.79 14.14
CA VAL A 34 -4.96 9.76 13.13
C VAL A 34 -5.68 10.12 11.85
N HIS A 35 -4.93 10.24 10.77
CA HIS A 35 -5.47 10.47 9.43
C HIS A 35 -5.29 9.21 8.59
N ILE A 36 -6.30 8.89 7.77
CA ILE A 36 -6.24 7.75 6.85
C ILE A 36 -6.47 8.25 5.43
N VAL A 37 -5.58 7.87 4.51
CA VAL A 37 -5.72 8.19 3.10
C VAL A 37 -5.68 6.92 2.25
N PRO A 38 -6.68 6.69 1.38
CA PRO A 38 -6.62 5.65 0.36
C PRO A 38 -5.84 6.16 -0.85
N VAL A 39 -4.93 5.34 -1.37
CA VAL A 39 -4.16 5.66 -2.58
C VAL A 39 -3.96 4.41 -3.42
N ASN A 40 -3.81 4.57 -4.74
CA ASN A 40 -3.33 3.49 -5.60
C ASN A 40 -1.85 3.25 -5.33
N PHE A 41 -1.42 2.03 -5.51
CA PHE A 41 -0.06 1.62 -5.21
C PHE A 41 0.49 0.64 -6.25
N GLY A 42 1.80 0.47 -6.21
CA GLY A 42 2.51 -0.66 -6.77
C GLY A 42 3.38 -1.30 -5.71
N TYR A 43 3.99 -2.43 -6.01
CA TYR A 43 4.86 -3.09 -5.07
C TYR A 43 6.02 -3.81 -5.76
N LYS A 44 7.03 -4.12 -4.98
CA LYS A 44 8.13 -5.02 -5.34
C LYS A 44 8.31 -6.02 -4.21
N ARG A 45 8.57 -7.27 -4.58
CA ARG A 45 8.95 -8.33 -3.64
C ARG A 45 10.39 -8.78 -3.91
N GLU A 46 11.18 -8.90 -2.86
CA GLU A 46 12.52 -9.49 -2.88
C GLU A 46 12.62 -10.53 -1.76
N GLY A 47 12.51 -11.80 -2.12
CA GLY A 47 12.41 -12.88 -1.14
C GLY A 47 11.14 -12.74 -0.28
N ASP A 48 11.32 -12.55 1.01
CA ASP A 48 10.22 -12.37 1.98
C ASP A 48 9.87 -10.91 2.25
N LYS A 49 10.60 -9.96 1.62
CA LYS A 49 10.43 -8.53 1.85
C LYS A 49 9.57 -7.91 0.76
N PHE A 50 8.68 -7.02 1.20
CA PHE A 50 7.85 -6.19 0.33
C PHE A 50 8.24 -4.72 0.49
N ALA A 51 8.21 -3.99 -0.62
CA ALA A 51 8.22 -2.54 -0.65
C ALA A 51 7.03 -2.08 -1.47
N PHE A 52 6.33 -1.05 -1.01
CA PHE A 52 5.20 -0.47 -1.74
C PHE A 52 5.57 0.90 -2.28
N TYR A 53 5.01 1.24 -3.43
CA TYR A 53 5.25 2.51 -4.11
C TYR A 53 3.95 3.25 -4.29
N ILE A 54 3.97 4.54 -3.99
CA ILE A 54 2.84 5.45 -4.17
C ILE A 54 3.31 6.76 -4.78
N HIS A 55 2.38 7.51 -5.35
CA HIS A 55 2.66 8.85 -5.83
C HIS A 55 1.65 9.86 -5.27
N SER A 56 2.03 11.13 -5.26
CA SER A 56 1.18 12.23 -4.88
C SER A 56 1.50 13.51 -5.66
N ALA A 57 0.61 14.49 -5.57
CA ALA A 57 0.97 15.86 -5.91
C ALA A 57 2.13 16.34 -5.03
N LYS A 58 2.84 17.38 -5.49
CA LYS A 58 3.98 17.98 -4.79
C LYS A 58 3.62 18.60 -3.43
N LYS A 59 2.38 19.04 -3.26
CA LYS A 59 1.87 19.71 -2.06
C LYS A 59 0.56 19.07 -1.60
N GLY A 60 0.29 19.19 -0.33
CA GLY A 60 -0.97 18.74 0.26
C GLY A 60 -0.77 18.20 1.68
N HIS A 61 -1.84 18.16 2.44
CA HIS A 61 -1.81 17.81 3.86
C HIS A 61 -1.02 16.52 4.17
N LYS A 62 -1.25 15.45 3.42
CA LYS A 62 -0.52 14.20 3.62
C LYS A 62 1.00 14.33 3.40
N VAL A 63 1.42 15.18 2.45
CA VAL A 63 2.84 15.45 2.19
C VAL A 63 3.46 16.14 3.39
N ASP A 64 2.78 17.17 3.92
CA ASP A 64 3.25 17.93 5.07
C ASP A 64 3.36 17.04 6.34
N VAL A 65 2.42 16.10 6.51
CA VAL A 65 2.46 15.13 7.61
C VAL A 65 3.63 14.16 7.46
N TRP A 66 3.83 13.60 6.28
CA TRP A 66 4.91 12.63 6.02
C TRP A 66 6.31 13.26 6.14
N GLU A 67 6.45 14.53 5.80
CA GLU A 67 7.72 15.27 6.00
C GLU A 67 8.07 15.41 7.49
N LYS A 68 7.07 15.58 8.35
CA LYS A 68 7.27 15.71 9.81
C LYS A 68 7.39 14.35 10.50
N ASN A 69 6.59 13.38 10.08
CA ASN A 69 6.53 12.05 10.67
C ASN A 69 6.38 10.98 9.57
N PRO A 70 7.47 10.36 9.14
CA PRO A 70 7.43 9.37 8.07
C PRO A 70 6.87 8.01 8.50
N ARG A 71 6.65 7.77 9.79
CA ARG A 71 6.12 6.50 10.29
C ARG A 71 4.63 6.37 9.97
N ILE A 72 4.27 5.25 9.38
CA ILE A 72 2.91 4.95 8.96
C ILE A 72 2.51 3.52 9.34
N ALA A 73 1.22 3.31 9.44
CA ALA A 73 0.62 1.99 9.31
C ALA A 73 -0.13 1.89 7.99
N PHE A 74 -0.27 0.71 7.45
CA PHE A 74 -1.04 0.52 6.23
C PHE A 74 -1.92 -0.72 6.32
N GLU A 75 -2.97 -0.71 5.52
CA GLU A 75 -3.89 -1.82 5.35
C GLU A 75 -4.34 -1.90 3.90
N MET A 76 -4.56 -3.12 3.44
CA MET A 76 -5.29 -3.43 2.21
C MET A 76 -6.11 -4.70 2.42
N ALA A 77 -7.30 -4.76 1.82
CA ALA A 77 -8.19 -5.91 1.94
C ALA A 77 -8.74 -6.35 0.59
N HIS A 78 -8.78 -7.66 0.41
CA HIS A 78 -9.50 -8.34 -0.65
C HIS A 78 -10.81 -8.87 -0.08
N GLU A 79 -11.91 -8.23 -0.45
CA GLU A 79 -13.26 -8.66 -0.07
C GLU A 79 -13.71 -9.78 -1.01
N ILE A 80 -13.99 -10.96 -0.45
CA ILE A 80 -14.35 -12.16 -1.22
C ILE A 80 -15.87 -12.30 -1.32
N GLY A 81 -16.58 -12.14 -0.20
CA GLY A 81 -18.03 -12.17 -0.21
C GLY A 81 -18.70 -12.59 1.09
N LEU A 82 -20.01 -12.51 1.09
CA LEU A 82 -20.87 -12.87 2.20
C LEU A 82 -20.88 -14.40 2.39
N ASN A 83 -20.77 -14.83 3.65
CA ASN A 83 -21.00 -16.19 4.08
C ASN A 83 -22.35 -16.26 4.81
N PRO A 84 -23.43 -16.63 4.11
CA PRO A 84 -24.76 -16.64 4.71
C PRO A 84 -24.95 -17.75 5.73
N GLY A 85 -25.80 -17.50 6.73
CA GLY A 85 -26.20 -18.47 7.73
C GLY A 85 -27.71 -18.42 8.00
N PRO A 86 -28.26 -19.39 8.76
CA PRO A 86 -29.70 -19.48 9.05
C PRO A 86 -30.19 -18.37 9.98
N LYS A 87 -29.31 -17.73 10.74
CA LYS A 87 -29.61 -16.60 11.65
C LYS A 87 -28.62 -15.48 11.45
N GLY A 88 -28.98 -14.27 11.84
CA GLY A 88 -28.11 -13.10 11.71
C GLY A 88 -26.73 -13.26 12.36
N CYS A 89 -26.65 -13.95 13.50
CA CYS A 89 -25.38 -14.24 14.18
C CYS A 89 -24.50 -15.29 13.47
N ASP A 90 -25.06 -16.03 12.53
CA ASP A 90 -24.36 -17.07 11.77
C ASP A 90 -23.77 -16.52 10.45
N TYR A 91 -24.15 -15.28 10.08
CA TYR A 91 -23.56 -14.63 8.93
C TYR A 91 -22.11 -14.26 9.19
N GLY A 92 -21.30 -14.43 8.18
CA GLY A 92 -19.91 -14.00 8.14
C GLY A 92 -19.58 -13.30 6.83
N TYR A 93 -18.34 -12.84 6.72
CA TYR A 93 -17.81 -12.29 5.50
C TYR A 93 -16.42 -12.87 5.23
N PHE A 94 -16.22 -13.39 4.03
CA PHE A 94 -14.92 -13.86 3.60
C PHE A 94 -14.10 -12.70 3.08
N TYR A 95 -12.97 -12.47 3.69
CA TYR A 95 -11.99 -11.48 3.26
C TYR A 95 -10.58 -11.93 3.64
N GLN A 96 -9.63 -11.34 2.98
CA GLN A 96 -8.21 -11.46 3.30
C GLN A 96 -7.64 -10.04 3.39
N SER A 97 -6.74 -9.80 4.34
CA SER A 97 -6.13 -8.49 4.51
C SER A 97 -4.64 -8.59 4.80
N VAL A 98 -3.93 -7.56 4.41
CA VAL A 98 -2.52 -7.33 4.75
C VAL A 98 -2.48 -6.04 5.55
N ILE A 99 -1.89 -6.10 6.74
CA ILE A 99 -1.70 -4.96 7.63
C ILE A 99 -0.22 -4.93 7.97
N GLY A 100 0.37 -3.77 7.95
CA GLY A 100 1.78 -3.61 8.30
C GLY A 100 2.12 -2.20 8.75
N GLN A 101 3.39 -2.02 9.09
CA GLN A 101 3.97 -0.75 9.46
C GLN A 101 5.20 -0.48 8.59
N GLY A 102 5.55 0.79 8.45
CA GLY A 102 6.71 1.17 7.66
C GLY A 102 7.01 2.66 7.77
N GLU A 103 7.98 3.05 6.98
CA GLU A 103 8.36 4.45 6.82
C GLU A 103 8.17 4.88 5.36
N ILE A 104 7.59 6.06 5.17
CA ILE A 104 7.48 6.69 3.85
C ILE A 104 8.78 7.42 3.53
N VAL A 105 9.39 7.06 2.40
CA VAL A 105 10.63 7.62 1.91
C VAL A 105 10.40 8.31 0.57
N LEU A 106 10.68 9.60 0.48
CA LEU A 106 10.61 10.35 -0.78
C LEU A 106 11.76 9.95 -1.71
N LEU A 107 11.42 9.45 -2.89
CA LEU A 107 12.39 9.14 -3.93
C LEU A 107 12.80 10.42 -4.67
N LYS A 108 14.09 10.73 -4.71
CA LYS A 108 14.64 11.96 -5.31
C LYS A 108 15.21 11.72 -6.69
N GLU A 109 15.85 10.58 -6.89
CA GLU A 109 16.55 10.27 -8.14
C GLU A 109 15.56 9.93 -9.27
N PRO A 110 15.67 10.55 -10.46
CA PRO A 110 14.75 10.31 -11.58
C PRO A 110 14.59 8.84 -11.95
N ILE A 111 15.69 8.07 -11.97
CA ILE A 111 15.68 6.63 -12.27
C ILE A 111 14.88 5.83 -11.23
N GLN A 112 15.00 6.19 -9.94
CA GLN A 112 14.22 5.53 -8.88
C GLN A 112 12.73 5.87 -8.99
N LYS A 113 12.41 7.13 -9.28
CA LYS A 113 11.02 7.59 -9.51
C LYS A 113 10.36 6.84 -10.67
N GLU A 114 11.06 6.75 -11.79
CA GLU A 114 10.57 6.05 -12.99
C GLU A 114 10.30 4.57 -12.70
N LYS A 115 11.25 3.88 -12.05
CA LYS A 115 11.07 2.48 -11.64
C LYS A 115 9.87 2.29 -10.72
N ALA A 116 9.71 3.16 -9.72
CA ALA A 116 8.61 3.10 -8.77
C ALA A 116 7.25 3.39 -9.44
N LEU A 117 7.18 4.40 -10.33
CA LEU A 117 5.98 4.67 -11.12
C LEU A 117 5.62 3.48 -12.01
N ASN A 118 6.61 2.82 -12.60
CA ASN A 118 6.36 1.61 -13.40
C ASN A 118 5.89 0.43 -12.55
N GLN A 119 6.30 0.28 -11.28
CA GLN A 119 5.71 -0.70 -10.38
C GLN A 119 4.23 -0.38 -10.10
N ILE A 120 3.89 0.91 -9.93
CA ILE A 120 2.49 1.32 -9.77
C ILE A 120 1.69 0.98 -11.04
N MET A 121 2.19 1.36 -12.21
CA MET A 121 1.48 1.11 -13.47
C MET A 121 1.34 -0.38 -13.77
N LEU A 122 2.38 -1.16 -13.54
CA LEU A 122 2.35 -2.61 -13.71
C LEU A 122 1.26 -3.24 -12.83
N HIS A 123 1.22 -2.88 -11.55
CA HIS A 123 0.23 -3.40 -10.61
C HIS A 123 -1.20 -2.96 -10.95
N GLN A 124 -1.38 -1.71 -11.39
CA GLN A 124 -2.71 -1.17 -11.71
C GLN A 124 -3.24 -1.63 -13.07
N THR A 125 -2.37 -1.74 -14.09
CA THR A 125 -2.75 -1.91 -15.49
C THR A 125 -2.17 -3.14 -16.17
N GLY A 126 -1.17 -3.78 -15.58
CA GLY A 126 -0.40 -4.87 -16.19
C GLY A 126 0.59 -4.42 -17.26
N ARG A 127 0.88 -3.12 -17.38
CA ARG A 127 1.72 -2.54 -18.44
C ARG A 127 2.78 -1.61 -17.87
N PHE A 128 3.92 -1.52 -18.57
CA PHE A 128 4.95 -0.52 -18.37
C PHE A 128 4.72 0.70 -19.27
N PHE A 129 5.23 1.86 -18.81
CA PHE A 129 5.13 3.14 -19.51
C PHE A 129 6.48 3.86 -19.51
N GLU A 130 6.70 4.68 -20.52
CA GLU A 130 7.80 5.64 -20.55
C GLU A 130 7.37 6.94 -19.88
N PHE A 131 8.24 7.49 -19.05
CA PHE A 131 8.01 8.77 -18.38
C PHE A 131 9.07 9.78 -18.81
N THR A 132 8.62 10.94 -19.24
CA THR A 132 9.50 12.07 -19.54
C THR A 132 10.02 12.71 -18.25
N GLU A 133 11.14 13.43 -18.30
CA GLU A 133 11.64 14.20 -17.16
C GLU A 133 10.55 15.11 -16.57
N LYS A 134 9.78 15.79 -17.43
CA LYS A 134 8.66 16.63 -17.01
C LYS A 134 7.61 15.86 -16.23
N ASN A 135 7.28 14.62 -16.61
CA ASN A 135 6.35 13.78 -15.86
C ASN A 135 6.91 13.49 -14.46
N LEU A 136 8.19 13.16 -14.36
CA LEU A 136 8.86 12.85 -13.10
C LEU A 136 8.97 14.07 -12.18
N GLU A 137 9.11 15.26 -12.75
CA GLU A 137 9.19 16.51 -11.99
C GLU A 137 7.85 16.94 -11.40
N THR A 138 6.73 16.58 -12.00
CA THR A 138 5.39 17.05 -11.58
C THR A 138 4.81 16.32 -10.38
N VAL A 139 5.37 15.18 -10.00
CA VAL A 139 4.85 14.33 -8.92
C VAL A 139 5.92 14.02 -7.86
N ASN A 140 5.48 13.83 -6.64
CA ASN A 140 6.26 13.13 -5.63
C ASN A 140 6.01 11.62 -5.75
N VAL A 141 7.07 10.85 -5.64
CA VAL A 141 7.02 9.39 -5.62
C VAL A 141 7.67 8.91 -4.33
N TYR A 142 7.01 8.00 -3.64
CA TYR A 142 7.46 7.49 -2.36
C TYR A 142 7.57 5.97 -2.39
N GLU A 143 8.53 5.49 -1.63
CA GLU A 143 8.61 4.10 -1.22
C GLU A 143 8.11 3.97 0.22
N ILE A 144 7.32 2.95 0.50
CA ILE A 144 7.00 2.50 1.86
C ILE A 144 7.96 1.36 2.17
N ALA A 145 8.96 1.66 2.97
CA ALA A 145 9.89 0.67 3.50
C ALA A 145 9.21 -0.05 4.66
N VAL A 146 8.79 -1.30 4.42
CA VAL A 146 8.05 -2.11 5.40
C VAL A 146 8.99 -2.53 6.53
N THR A 147 8.56 -2.32 7.78
CA THR A 147 9.30 -2.68 9.00
C THR A 147 8.65 -3.83 9.76
N ASP A 148 7.33 -4.05 9.61
CA ASP A 148 6.56 -5.15 10.20
C ASP A 148 5.26 -5.41 9.40
#